data_70a9d98196948150e81b41486d9dd2e1
#
_entry.id   70a9d98196948150e81b41486d9dd2e1
#
_cell.length_a   1.000
_cell.length_b   1.000
_cell.length_c   1.000
_cell.angle_alpha   90.00
_cell.angle_beta   90.00
_cell.angle_gamma   90.00
#
_symmetry.space_group_name_H-M   'P 1'
#
loop_
_entity.id
_entity.type
_entity.pdbx_description
1 polymer ?
#
loop_
_entity_poly.entity_id
_entity_poly.type
_entity_poly.pdbx_seq_one_letter_code
_entity_poly.pdbx_strand_id
1 'polypeptide(L)'
;IDAMRNDEQFEAFKLRMEDRFGRVPQPLIELIDVVRLRREAVNLGMEHIKVKNGLMIARFVGDNSSPFFKTETFLRLLRRVVAQPDRFVVKQYNNRLSMTVRKIYTIAEGVAMLRYLASESEA
;
A
#
# COMPACT_ATOMS: atom_id res chain seq x y z
N ILE A 1 17.66 -1.82 1.47
CA ILE A 1 16.38 -1.12 1.23
C ILE A 1 15.28 -1.65 2.15
N ASP A 2 15.20 -2.97 2.29
CA ASP A 2 14.17 -3.56 3.17
C ASP A 2 14.31 -3.13 4.64
N ALA A 3 15.49 -2.68 5.04
CA ALA A 3 15.72 -2.19 6.41
C ALA A 3 15.18 -0.79 6.64
N MET A 4 14.84 -0.07 5.57
CA MET A 4 14.32 1.28 5.68
C MET A 4 12.88 1.26 6.19
N ARG A 5 12.58 2.11 7.17
CA ARG A 5 11.33 2.03 7.93
C ARG A 5 10.33 3.14 7.66
N ASN A 6 10.78 4.26 7.10
CA ASN A 6 9.91 5.40 6.89
C ASN A 6 10.41 6.24 5.72
N ASP A 7 9.61 7.23 5.33
CA ASP A 7 9.91 8.09 4.19
C ASP A 7 11.17 8.90 4.36
N GLU A 8 11.45 9.34 5.59
CA GLU A 8 12.68 10.09 5.84
C GLU A 8 13.91 9.27 5.52
N GLN A 9 13.89 7.97 5.87
CA GLN A 9 14.98 7.07 5.55
C GLN A 9 15.11 6.86 4.05
N PHE A 10 14.00 6.71 3.34
CA PHE A 10 14.02 6.58 1.88
C PHE A 10 14.57 7.84 1.22
N GLU A 11 14.12 9.01 1.64
CA GLU A 11 14.60 10.28 1.09
C GLU A 11 16.08 10.51 1.40
N ALA A 12 16.52 10.20 2.62
CA ALA A 12 17.93 10.31 2.98
C ALA A 12 18.80 9.39 2.15
N PHE A 13 18.35 8.15 1.90
CA PHE A 13 19.05 7.21 1.04
C PHE A 13 19.17 7.75 -0.38
N LYS A 14 18.07 8.27 -0.92
CA LYS A 14 18.02 8.83 -2.26
C LYS A 14 18.97 10.00 -2.42
N LEU A 15 18.98 10.92 -1.44
CA LEU A 15 19.88 12.07 -1.46
C LEU A 15 21.34 11.64 -1.40
N ARG A 16 21.68 10.66 -0.58
CA ARG A 16 23.05 10.14 -0.50
C ARG A 16 23.49 9.52 -1.82
N MET A 17 22.59 8.81 -2.50
CA MET A 17 22.89 8.22 -3.79
C MET A 17 23.11 9.31 -4.84
N GLU A 18 22.29 10.34 -4.86
CA GLU A 18 22.45 11.46 -5.80
C GLU A 18 23.77 12.20 -5.57
N ASP A 19 24.10 12.43 -4.31
CA ASP A 19 25.33 13.15 -3.94
C ASP A 19 26.58 12.36 -4.36
N ARG A 20 26.52 11.06 -4.28
CA ARG A 20 27.67 10.17 -4.51
C ARG A 20 27.83 9.76 -5.98
N PHE A 21 26.72 9.51 -6.66
CA PHE A 21 26.69 8.92 -7.99
C PHE A 21 25.98 9.79 -9.03
N GLY A 22 25.52 10.96 -8.63
CA GLY A 22 24.71 11.81 -9.48
C GLY A 22 23.24 11.40 -9.47
N ARG A 23 22.55 11.64 -10.59
CA ARG A 23 21.13 11.37 -10.67
C ARG A 23 20.80 9.89 -10.38
N VAL A 24 19.84 9.69 -9.49
CA VAL A 24 19.38 8.34 -9.14
C VAL A 24 18.71 7.69 -10.36
N PRO A 25 19.12 6.49 -10.76
CA PRO A 25 18.49 5.80 -11.89
C PRO A 25 17.03 5.46 -11.61
N GLN A 26 16.20 5.56 -12.64
CA GLN A 26 14.77 5.26 -12.54
C GLN A 26 14.47 3.86 -11.95
N PRO A 27 15.17 2.77 -12.35
CA PRO A 27 14.92 1.47 -11.75
C PRO A 27 15.10 1.44 -10.23
N LEU A 28 16.03 2.21 -9.69
CA LEU A 28 16.22 2.30 -8.25
C LEU A 28 15.06 3.04 -7.58
N ILE A 29 14.57 4.11 -8.20
CA ILE A 29 13.40 4.84 -7.71
C ILE A 29 12.19 3.91 -7.65
N GLU A 30 11.98 3.11 -8.69
CA GLU A 30 10.88 2.15 -8.74
C GLU A 30 11.01 1.09 -7.65
N LEU A 31 12.23 0.62 -7.38
CA LEU A 31 12.46 -0.35 -6.31
C LEU A 31 12.11 0.25 -4.95
N ILE A 32 12.46 1.50 -4.71
CA ILE A 32 12.11 2.18 -3.46
C ILE A 32 10.58 2.28 -3.32
N ASP A 33 9.88 2.60 -4.40
CA ASP A 33 8.43 2.67 -4.38
C ASP A 33 7.79 1.31 -4.07
N VAL A 34 8.36 0.22 -4.59
CA VAL A 34 7.87 -1.13 -4.29
C VAL A 34 8.04 -1.45 -2.80
N VAL A 35 9.18 -1.08 -2.22
CA VAL A 35 9.42 -1.30 -0.79
C VAL A 35 8.44 -0.50 0.06
N ARG A 36 8.18 0.76 -0.33
CA ARG A 36 7.17 1.59 0.34
C ARG A 36 5.77 0.96 0.25
N LEU A 37 5.41 0.48 -0.93
CA LEU A 37 4.11 -0.14 -1.14
C LEU A 37 3.93 -1.36 -0.23
N ARG A 38 4.94 -2.23 -0.15
CA ARG A 38 4.89 -3.40 0.72
C ARG A 38 4.74 -3.02 2.19
N ARG A 39 5.46 -2.00 2.62
CA ARG A 39 5.39 -1.54 4.00
C ARG A 39 4.01 -1.01 4.35
N GLU A 40 3.46 -0.18 3.49
CA GLU A 40 2.11 0.34 3.71
C GLU A 40 1.08 -0.79 3.69
N ALA A 41 1.26 -1.78 2.84
CA ALA A 41 0.38 -2.95 2.78
C ALA A 41 0.43 -3.75 4.08
N VAL A 42 1.62 -4.00 4.61
CA VAL A 42 1.78 -4.72 5.88
C VAL A 42 1.06 -3.98 7.01
N ASN A 43 1.18 -2.67 7.05
CA ASN A 43 0.50 -1.86 8.07
C ASN A 43 -1.02 -1.96 8.00
N LEU A 44 -1.56 -2.30 6.83
CA LEU A 44 -3.00 -2.47 6.63
C LEU A 44 -3.42 -3.94 6.62
N GLY A 45 -2.55 -4.84 7.09
CA GLY A 45 -2.87 -6.25 7.19
C GLY A 45 -2.93 -6.98 5.85
N MET A 46 -2.25 -6.47 4.84
CA MET A 46 -2.20 -7.10 3.52
C MET A 46 -0.95 -7.94 3.40
N GLU A 47 -1.08 -9.19 2.93
CA GLU A 47 0.07 -10.08 2.74
C GLU A 47 0.53 -10.16 1.29
N HIS A 48 -0.34 -9.82 0.33
CA HIS A 48 0.01 -9.73 -1.07
C HIS A 48 -0.54 -8.46 -1.65
N ILE A 49 0.26 -7.80 -2.49
CA ILE A 49 -0.18 -6.61 -3.19
C ILE A 49 0.52 -6.53 -4.54
N LYS A 50 -0.24 -6.14 -5.56
CA LYS A 50 0.34 -5.87 -6.87
C LYS A 50 -0.42 -4.75 -7.56
N VAL A 51 0.29 -4.04 -8.44
CA VAL A 51 -0.29 -3.00 -9.29
C VAL A 51 -0.10 -3.44 -10.73
N LYS A 52 -1.19 -3.55 -11.48
CA LYS A 52 -1.16 -4.00 -12.87
C LYS A 52 -2.41 -3.55 -13.60
N ASN A 53 -2.23 -3.06 -14.83
CA ASN A 53 -3.35 -2.71 -15.72
C ASN A 53 -4.34 -1.72 -15.11
N GLY A 54 -3.84 -0.72 -14.38
CA GLY A 54 -4.69 0.28 -13.77
C GLY A 54 -5.41 -0.18 -12.51
N LEU A 55 -5.01 -1.33 -11.97
CA LEU A 55 -5.61 -1.90 -10.78
C LEU A 55 -4.54 -2.17 -9.72
N MET A 56 -4.90 -1.93 -8.47
CA MET A 56 -4.11 -2.38 -7.32
C MET A 56 -4.91 -3.48 -6.64
N ILE A 57 -4.34 -4.67 -6.56
CA ILE A 57 -5.00 -5.84 -5.99
C ILE A 57 -4.26 -6.25 -4.73
N ALA A 58 -4.97 -6.30 -3.62
CA ALA A 58 -4.41 -6.63 -2.31
C ALA A 58 -5.18 -7.80 -1.70
N ARG A 59 -4.45 -8.70 -1.03
CA ARG A 59 -5.04 -9.80 -0.28
C ARG A 59 -4.67 -9.63 1.18
N PHE A 60 -5.67 -9.67 2.05
CA PHE A 60 -5.46 -9.50 3.48
C PHE A 60 -4.91 -10.76 4.14
N VAL A 61 -4.31 -10.58 5.32
CA VAL A 61 -3.66 -11.68 6.05
C VAL A 61 -4.68 -12.69 6.58
N GLY A 62 -4.27 -13.95 6.61
CA GLY A 62 -5.06 -15.01 7.24
C GLY A 62 -6.43 -15.21 6.63
N ASP A 63 -7.36 -15.71 7.44
CA ASP A 63 -8.75 -15.86 7.07
C ASP A 63 -9.59 -14.75 7.76
N ASN A 64 -10.91 -14.76 7.52
CA ASN A 64 -11.78 -13.72 8.05
C ASN A 64 -12.02 -13.81 9.56
N SER A 65 -11.39 -14.76 10.25
CA SER A 65 -11.40 -14.82 11.71
C SER A 65 -10.18 -14.14 12.33
N SER A 66 -9.26 -13.62 11.51
CA SER A 66 -8.05 -12.95 11.98
C SER A 66 -8.38 -11.77 12.88
N PRO A 67 -7.65 -11.59 14.00
CA PRO A 67 -7.86 -10.44 14.88
C PRO A 67 -7.71 -9.09 14.20
N PHE A 68 -6.95 -9.03 13.09
CA PHE A 68 -6.77 -7.77 12.35
C PHE A 68 -8.10 -7.16 11.96
N PHE A 69 -9.09 -7.98 11.59
CA PHE A 69 -10.39 -7.47 11.10
C PHE A 69 -11.24 -6.81 12.21
N LYS A 70 -10.81 -6.91 13.45
CA LYS A 70 -11.46 -6.25 14.58
C LYS A 70 -10.75 -4.97 15.00
N THR A 71 -9.65 -4.61 14.33
CA THR A 71 -8.89 -3.43 14.68
C THR A 71 -9.53 -2.16 14.15
N GLU A 72 -9.23 -1.03 14.80
CA GLU A 72 -9.66 0.28 14.35
C GLU A 72 -9.09 0.59 12.96
N THR A 73 -7.87 0.15 12.69
CA THR A 73 -7.24 0.32 11.38
C THR A 73 -8.09 -0.26 10.27
N PHE A 74 -8.54 -1.50 10.43
CA PHE A 74 -9.38 -2.16 9.43
C PHE A 74 -10.76 -1.51 9.33
N LEU A 75 -11.37 -1.16 10.44
CA LEU A 75 -12.68 -0.53 10.43
C LEU A 75 -12.66 0.82 9.71
N ARG A 76 -11.59 1.58 9.91
CA ARG A 76 -11.40 2.86 9.23
C ARG A 76 -11.22 2.67 7.72
N LEU A 77 -10.42 1.68 7.33
CA LEU A 77 -10.24 1.32 5.93
C LEU A 77 -11.59 0.95 5.32
N LEU A 78 -12.34 0.11 5.99
CA LEU A 78 -13.61 -0.39 5.47
C LEU A 78 -14.62 0.75 5.26
N ARG A 79 -14.68 1.72 6.18
CA ARG A 79 -15.56 2.87 6.04
C ARG A 79 -15.27 3.66 4.75
N ARG A 80 -13.99 3.84 4.45
CA ARG A 80 -13.56 4.57 3.25
C ARG A 80 -13.86 3.78 1.97
N VAL A 81 -13.66 2.48 2.02
CA VAL A 81 -13.91 1.60 0.88
C VAL A 81 -15.41 1.57 0.55
N VAL A 82 -16.24 1.42 1.56
CA VAL A 82 -17.69 1.36 1.38
C VAL A 82 -18.25 2.69 0.85
N ALA A 83 -17.62 3.80 1.22
CA ALA A 83 -18.02 5.12 0.77
C ALA A 83 -17.72 5.39 -0.71
N GLN A 84 -16.86 4.57 -1.35
CA GLN A 84 -16.46 4.77 -2.73
C GLN A 84 -16.58 3.48 -3.54
N PRO A 85 -17.81 2.99 -3.77
CA PRO A 85 -18.01 1.68 -4.42
C PRO A 85 -17.53 1.64 -5.87
N ASP A 86 -17.42 2.79 -6.53
CA ASP A 86 -16.94 2.85 -7.91
C ASP A 86 -15.43 2.64 -8.01
N ARG A 87 -14.72 2.83 -6.90
CA ARG A 87 -13.26 2.74 -6.90
C ARG A 87 -12.74 1.48 -6.23
N PHE A 88 -13.46 0.96 -5.25
CA PHE A 88 -13.04 -0.18 -4.45
C PHE A 88 -13.98 -1.36 -4.63
N VAL A 89 -13.41 -2.53 -4.84
CA VAL A 89 -14.17 -3.78 -4.89
C VAL A 89 -13.57 -4.71 -3.85
N VAL A 90 -14.38 -5.15 -2.89
CA VAL A 90 -13.97 -6.11 -1.87
C VAL A 90 -14.62 -7.45 -2.18
N LYS A 91 -13.81 -8.51 -2.20
CA LYS A 91 -14.28 -9.85 -2.48
C LYS A 91 -13.81 -10.80 -1.38
N GLN A 92 -14.63 -11.81 -1.11
CA GLN A 92 -14.29 -12.86 -0.19
C GLN A 92 -14.32 -14.19 -0.94
N TYR A 93 -13.25 -14.97 -0.78
CA TYR A 93 -13.15 -16.28 -1.42
C TYR A 93 -12.38 -17.20 -0.50
N ASN A 94 -12.96 -18.39 -0.19
CA ASN A 94 -12.35 -19.36 0.71
C ASN A 94 -11.95 -18.74 2.06
N ASN A 95 -12.83 -17.92 2.63
CA ASN A 95 -12.59 -17.22 3.90
C ASN A 95 -11.43 -16.23 3.86
N ARG A 96 -10.99 -15.83 2.67
CA ARG A 96 -9.95 -14.82 2.49
C ARG A 96 -10.53 -13.59 1.86
N LEU A 97 -10.12 -12.45 2.39
CA LEU A 97 -10.57 -11.15 1.90
C LEU A 97 -9.56 -10.54 0.96
N SER A 98 -10.05 -10.03 -0.16
CA SER A 98 -9.20 -9.28 -1.11
C SER A 98 -9.89 -7.98 -1.48
N MET A 99 -9.07 -7.00 -1.89
CA MET A 99 -9.55 -5.69 -2.30
C MET A 99 -8.90 -5.31 -3.61
N THR A 100 -9.70 -4.81 -4.55
CA THR A 100 -9.21 -4.27 -5.80
C THR A 100 -9.52 -2.77 -5.83
N VAL A 101 -8.50 -1.97 -6.11
CA VAL A 101 -8.62 -0.52 -6.24
C VAL A 101 -8.44 -0.15 -7.70
N ARG A 102 -9.41 0.57 -8.26
CA ARG A 102 -9.36 1.01 -9.66
C ARG A 102 -8.58 2.31 -9.79
N LYS A 103 -8.07 2.57 -10.99
CA LYS A 103 -7.37 3.81 -11.35
C LYS A 103 -6.07 4.00 -10.58
N ILE A 104 -5.35 2.90 -10.40
CA ILE A 104 -3.99 2.92 -9.85
C ILE A 104 -3.06 2.51 -10.98
N TYR A 105 -2.36 3.47 -11.55
CA TYR A 105 -1.55 3.25 -12.75
C TYR A 105 -0.07 3.13 -12.45
N THR A 106 0.37 3.60 -11.29
CA THR A 106 1.77 3.54 -10.86
C THR A 106 1.88 3.02 -9.44
N ILE A 107 3.08 2.53 -9.11
CA ILE A 107 3.37 2.08 -7.74
C ILE A 107 3.23 3.26 -6.77
N ALA A 108 3.70 4.45 -7.15
CA ALA A 108 3.60 5.64 -6.31
C ALA A 108 2.14 5.99 -5.99
N GLU A 109 1.24 5.87 -6.98
CA GLU A 109 -0.19 6.07 -6.74
C GLU A 109 -0.75 5.05 -5.75
N GLY A 110 -0.27 3.80 -5.84
CA GLY A 110 -0.65 2.77 -4.88
C GLY A 110 -0.22 3.11 -3.47
N VAL A 111 1.01 3.59 -3.29
CA VAL A 111 1.52 4.02 -1.99
C VAL A 111 0.64 5.13 -1.42
N ALA A 112 0.32 6.13 -2.23
CA ALA A 112 -0.52 7.25 -1.79
C ALA A 112 -1.91 6.77 -1.36
N MET A 113 -2.48 5.83 -2.11
CA MET A 113 -3.80 5.27 -1.77
C MET A 113 -3.76 4.52 -0.45
N LEU A 114 -2.74 3.68 -0.22
CA LEU A 114 -2.63 2.95 1.04
C LEU A 114 -2.42 3.89 2.22
N ARG A 115 -1.68 4.96 2.05
CA ARG A 115 -1.50 5.97 3.09
C ARG A 115 -2.81 6.67 3.42
N TYR A 116 -3.59 6.98 2.40
CA TYR A 116 -4.93 7.54 2.60
C TYR A 116 -5.79 6.60 3.43
N LEU A 117 -5.80 5.30 3.09
CA LEU A 117 -6.61 4.32 3.80
C LEU A 117 -6.14 4.11 5.25
N ALA A 118 -4.85 4.29 5.51
CA ALA A 118 -4.29 4.15 6.85
C ALA A 118 -4.40 5.43 7.68
N SER A 119 -4.66 6.57 7.05
CA SER A 119 -4.68 7.87 7.70
C SER A 119 -5.77 7.96 8.76
N GLU A 120 -5.47 8.60 9.86
CA GLU A 120 -6.47 8.88 10.91
C GLU A 120 -7.33 10.08 10.56
N SER A 121 -6.92 10.86 9.57
CA SER A 121 -7.68 12.04 9.12
C SER A 121 -9.02 11.62 8.50
N GLU A 122 -10.06 12.38 8.79
CA GLU A 122 -11.38 12.18 8.19
C GLU A 122 -11.49 12.86 6.82
N ALA A 123 -10.53 13.66 6.45
CA ALA A 123 -10.57 14.42 5.19
C ALA A 123 -10.33 13.58 3.96
#